data_fa9edab46d0f0242cb7913625061f0e4
#
_entry.id   fa9edab46d0f0242cb7913625061f0e4
#
_cell.length_a   1.000
_cell.length_b   1.000
_cell.length_c   1.000
_cell.angle_alpha   90.00
_cell.angle_beta   90.00
_cell.angle_gamma   90.00
#
_symmetry.space_group_name_H-M   'P 1'
#
loop_
_entity.id
_entity.type
_entity.pdbx_description
1 polymer ?
#
loop_
_entity_poly.entity_id
_entity_poly.type
_entity_poly.pdbx_seq_one_letter_code
_entity_poly.pdbx_strand_id
1 'polypeptide(L)'
;MTKTPETPKTAIAHGNYVRGSASKVRRVLDQIRGRSYRDALIILEFMPYRSTDPITKVLRSAVANAEHNLGMDPSTLVISSAWANSGPVMKRYRPRAQGRAFSIKKQTCHISISVESAPTQTNAEVQN
;
A
#
# COMPACT_ATOMS: atom_id res chain seq x y z
N MET A 1 -35.97 17.17 3.69
CA MET A 1 -35.16 15.97 3.56
C MET A 1 -33.70 16.30 3.76
N THR A 2 -33.18 15.92 4.86
CA THR A 2 -31.80 16.21 5.19
C THR A 2 -30.90 15.20 4.50
N LYS A 3 -30.04 15.69 3.65
CA LYS A 3 -29.00 14.86 3.06
C LYS A 3 -27.99 14.52 4.14
N THR A 4 -27.83 13.23 4.40
CA THR A 4 -26.70 12.80 5.21
C THR A 4 -25.43 13.14 4.46
N PRO A 5 -24.44 13.73 5.13
CA PRO A 5 -23.17 14.01 4.46
C PRO A 5 -22.59 12.70 3.96
N GLU A 6 -22.24 12.68 2.69
CA GLU A 6 -21.64 11.51 2.10
C GLU A 6 -20.27 11.30 2.70
N THR A 7 -20.10 10.15 3.35
CA THR A 7 -18.77 9.75 3.76
C THR A 7 -17.98 9.40 2.51
N PRO A 8 -16.72 9.83 2.42
CA PRO A 8 -15.89 9.46 1.29
C PRO A 8 -15.84 7.95 1.17
N LYS A 9 -16.08 7.45 -0.02
CA LYS A 9 -15.96 6.02 -0.27
C LYS A 9 -14.48 5.64 -0.24
N THR A 10 -14.16 4.65 0.56
CA THR A 10 -12.80 4.20 0.73
C THR A 10 -12.74 2.70 0.47
N ALA A 11 -11.79 2.28 -0.32
CA ALA A 11 -11.53 0.88 -0.57
C ALA A 11 -10.16 0.52 0.01
N ILE A 12 -10.10 -0.62 0.67
CA ILE A 12 -8.89 -1.08 1.34
C ILE A 12 -8.49 -2.45 0.79
N ALA A 13 -7.20 -2.66 0.64
CA ALA A 13 -6.66 -3.97 0.33
C ALA A 13 -5.54 -4.30 1.30
N HIS A 14 -5.44 -5.57 1.64
CA HIS A 14 -4.43 -6.07 2.56
C HIS A 14 -3.58 -7.13 1.88
N GLY A 15 -2.27 -6.99 2.01
CA GLY A 15 -1.33 -8.02 1.62
C GLY A 15 -0.69 -8.59 2.87
N ASN A 16 -1.17 -9.75 3.31
CA ASN A 16 -0.71 -10.35 4.55
C ASN A 16 0.47 -11.28 4.30
N TYR A 17 1.35 -11.39 5.29
CA TYR A 17 2.50 -12.30 5.29
C TYR A 17 3.43 -12.06 4.11
N VAL A 18 3.64 -10.81 3.76
CA VAL A 18 4.60 -10.45 2.73
C VAL A 18 6.01 -10.60 3.29
N ARG A 19 6.88 -11.28 2.56
CA ARG A 19 8.26 -11.44 3.00
C ARG A 19 9.01 -10.13 2.91
N GLY A 20 9.59 -9.73 4.01
CA GLY A 20 10.35 -8.51 4.08
C GLY A 20 10.16 -7.78 5.38
N SER A 21 11.04 -6.82 5.62
CA SER A 21 10.98 -6.00 6.82
C SER A 21 9.94 -4.91 6.66
N ALA A 22 9.14 -4.69 7.70
CA ALA A 22 8.14 -3.62 7.69
C ALA A 22 8.80 -2.25 7.52
N SER A 23 9.99 -2.04 8.09
CA SER A 23 10.67 -0.75 7.98
C SER A 23 11.06 -0.42 6.54
N LYS A 24 11.49 -1.43 5.78
CA LYS A 24 11.85 -1.24 4.36
C LYS A 24 10.62 -0.96 3.53
N VAL A 25 9.52 -1.64 3.82
CA VAL A 25 8.25 -1.41 3.14
C VAL A 25 7.72 -0.01 3.44
N ARG A 26 7.82 0.41 4.70
CA ARG A 26 7.36 1.75 5.10
C ARG A 26 8.09 2.86 4.35
N ARG A 27 9.36 2.65 4.08
CA ARG A 27 10.16 3.62 3.33
C ARG A 27 9.57 3.86 1.94
N VAL A 28 9.13 2.79 1.28
CA VAL A 28 8.49 2.90 -0.03
C VAL A 28 7.09 3.48 0.09
N LEU A 29 6.32 3.05 1.10
CA LEU A 29 4.96 3.54 1.30
C LEU A 29 4.93 5.05 1.56
N ASP A 30 5.96 5.58 2.23
CA ASP A 30 6.05 7.02 2.48
C ASP A 30 6.12 7.82 1.18
N GLN A 31 6.66 7.24 0.12
CA GLN A 31 6.79 7.91 -1.17
C GLN A 31 5.48 7.95 -1.94
N ILE A 32 4.59 6.99 -1.72
CA ILE A 32 3.34 6.91 -2.48
C ILE A 32 2.14 7.44 -1.71
N ARG A 33 2.28 7.65 -0.42
CA ARG A 33 1.16 8.13 0.41
C ARG A 33 0.74 9.53 -0.02
N GLY A 34 -0.56 9.70 -0.24
CA GLY A 34 -1.11 10.99 -0.66
C GLY A 34 -1.03 11.26 -2.15
N ARG A 35 -0.48 10.36 -2.93
CA ARG A 35 -0.36 10.53 -4.37
C ARG A 35 -1.51 9.86 -5.10
N SER A 36 -1.75 10.31 -6.34
CA SER A 36 -2.75 9.66 -7.19
C SER A 36 -2.28 8.25 -7.56
N TYR A 37 -3.23 7.40 -7.93
CA TYR A 37 -2.92 6.03 -8.32
C TYR A 37 -1.89 5.99 -9.45
N ARG A 38 -2.09 6.83 -10.47
CA ARG A 38 -1.18 6.89 -11.61
C ARG A 38 0.23 7.27 -11.19
N ASP A 39 0.36 8.32 -10.38
CA ASP A 39 1.66 8.78 -9.92
C ASP A 39 2.34 7.74 -9.05
N ALA A 40 1.57 7.06 -8.20
CA ALA A 40 2.10 6.00 -7.35
C ALA A 40 2.65 4.84 -8.17
N LEU A 41 1.94 4.43 -9.23
CA LEU A 41 2.43 3.37 -10.11
C LEU A 41 3.73 3.74 -10.79
N ILE A 42 3.84 4.98 -11.25
CA ILE A 42 5.06 5.47 -11.90
C ILE A 42 6.22 5.45 -10.90
N ILE A 43 5.98 5.93 -9.70
CA ILE A 43 7.02 5.95 -8.67
C ILE A 43 7.47 4.53 -8.33
N LEU A 44 6.53 3.60 -8.14
CA LEU A 44 6.87 2.22 -7.81
C LEU A 44 7.63 1.53 -8.93
N GLU A 45 7.30 1.83 -10.18
CA GLU A 45 7.99 1.23 -11.32
C GLU A 45 9.45 1.64 -11.38
N PHE A 46 9.77 2.89 -11.04
CA PHE A 46 11.12 3.41 -11.16
C PHE A 46 11.94 3.33 -9.88
N MET A 47 11.36 2.91 -8.77
CA MET A 47 12.11 2.73 -7.54
C MET A 47 12.92 1.43 -7.56
N PRO A 48 14.20 1.48 -7.22
CA PRO A 48 15.05 0.29 -7.26
C PRO A 48 14.94 -0.54 -5.97
N TYR A 49 13.76 -0.73 -5.44
CA TYR A 49 13.55 -1.50 -4.22
C TYR A 49 12.75 -2.76 -4.52
N ARG A 50 13.19 -3.88 -3.92
CA ARG A 50 12.50 -5.15 -4.09
C ARG A 50 11.09 -5.12 -3.52
N SER A 51 10.86 -4.34 -2.47
CA SER A 51 9.55 -4.25 -1.83
C SER A 51 8.48 -3.57 -2.68
N THR A 52 8.86 -2.96 -3.81
CA THR A 52 7.88 -2.32 -4.69
C THR A 52 6.92 -3.32 -5.32
N ASP A 53 7.36 -4.54 -5.59
CA ASP A 53 6.51 -5.54 -6.25
C ASP A 53 5.30 -5.93 -5.40
N PRO A 54 5.46 -6.34 -4.14
CA PRO A 54 4.28 -6.64 -3.32
C PRO A 54 3.42 -5.41 -3.05
N ILE A 55 4.03 -4.24 -2.91
CA ILE A 55 3.28 -3.01 -2.72
C ILE A 55 2.42 -2.70 -3.94
N THR A 56 2.97 -2.87 -5.14
CA THR A 56 2.23 -2.67 -6.37
C THR A 56 1.02 -3.61 -6.46
N LYS A 57 1.20 -4.86 -6.06
CA LYS A 57 0.10 -5.83 -6.06
C LYS A 57 -1.01 -5.42 -5.11
N VAL A 58 -0.66 -4.97 -3.90
CA VAL A 58 -1.65 -4.53 -2.93
C VAL A 58 -2.37 -3.29 -3.43
N LEU A 59 -1.64 -2.35 -4.02
CA LEU A 59 -2.23 -1.13 -4.58
C LEU A 59 -3.22 -1.45 -5.69
N ARG A 60 -2.84 -2.33 -6.62
CA ARG A 60 -3.75 -2.74 -7.68
C ARG A 60 -4.97 -3.45 -7.15
N SER A 61 -4.81 -4.24 -6.09
CA SER A 61 -5.91 -4.89 -5.43
C SER A 61 -6.88 -3.88 -4.81
N ALA A 62 -6.34 -2.84 -4.15
CA ALA A 62 -7.18 -1.79 -3.58
C ALA A 62 -7.97 -1.05 -4.65
N VAL A 63 -7.33 -0.75 -5.77
CA VAL A 63 -7.99 -0.08 -6.89
C VAL A 63 -9.05 -0.98 -7.51
N ALA A 64 -8.77 -2.27 -7.65
CA ALA A 64 -9.76 -3.22 -8.16
C ALA A 64 -10.96 -3.32 -7.22
N ASN A 65 -10.73 -3.30 -5.92
CA ASN A 65 -11.83 -3.29 -4.94
C ASN A 65 -12.67 -2.03 -5.08
N ALA A 66 -12.03 -0.89 -5.27
CA ALA A 66 -12.76 0.37 -5.46
C ALA A 66 -13.59 0.34 -6.74
N GLU A 67 -13.04 -0.17 -7.82
CA GLU A 67 -13.72 -0.21 -9.10
C GLU A 67 -14.89 -1.19 -9.09
N HIS A 68 -14.66 -2.42 -8.63
CA HIS A 68 -15.67 -3.47 -8.70
C HIS A 68 -16.72 -3.38 -7.61
N ASN A 69 -16.32 -3.03 -6.38
CA ASN A 69 -17.25 -3.03 -5.26
C ASN A 69 -17.96 -1.70 -5.07
N LEU A 70 -17.30 -0.60 -5.40
CA LEU A 70 -17.82 0.75 -5.14
C LEU A 70 -18.10 1.54 -6.42
N GLY A 71 -17.77 0.99 -7.58
CA GLY A 71 -18.01 1.65 -8.86
C GLY A 71 -17.20 2.92 -9.07
N MET A 72 -16.03 3.01 -8.43
CA MET A 72 -15.19 4.20 -8.54
C MET A 72 -14.32 4.15 -9.79
N ASP A 73 -14.05 5.32 -10.35
CA ASP A 73 -13.18 5.44 -11.52
C ASP A 73 -11.73 5.40 -11.07
N PRO A 74 -10.92 4.45 -11.56
CA PRO A 74 -9.51 4.36 -11.16
C PRO A 74 -8.72 5.64 -11.44
N SER A 75 -9.09 6.41 -12.45
CA SER A 75 -8.36 7.63 -12.78
C SER A 75 -8.50 8.73 -11.71
N THR A 76 -9.50 8.62 -10.86
CA THR A 76 -9.75 9.62 -9.82
C THR A 76 -9.26 9.18 -8.44
N LEU A 77 -8.67 8.01 -8.34
CA LEU A 77 -8.29 7.45 -7.05
C LEU A 77 -6.97 8.03 -6.54
N VAL A 78 -6.95 8.27 -5.24
CA VAL A 78 -5.78 8.78 -4.53
C VAL A 78 -5.52 7.84 -3.36
N ILE A 79 -4.27 7.61 -3.05
CA ILE A 79 -3.91 6.80 -1.89
C ILE A 79 -4.09 7.65 -0.64
N SER A 80 -5.15 7.35 0.12
CA SER A 80 -5.46 8.11 1.32
C SER A 80 -4.57 7.72 2.48
N SER A 81 -4.29 6.43 2.61
CA SER A 81 -3.41 5.94 3.65
C SER A 81 -2.75 4.64 3.21
N ALA A 82 -1.58 4.39 3.76
CA ALA A 82 -0.84 3.18 3.49
C ALA A 82 0.02 2.89 4.71
N TRP A 83 -0.01 1.67 5.18
CA TRP A 83 0.76 1.29 6.35
C TRP A 83 1.23 -0.15 6.26
N ALA A 84 2.26 -0.46 7.02
CA ALA A 84 2.80 -1.81 7.11
C ALA A 84 3.02 -2.16 8.58
N ASN A 85 2.49 -3.29 8.98
CA ASN A 85 2.66 -3.81 10.32
C ASN A 85 3.58 -5.03 10.28
N SER A 86 4.36 -5.20 11.34
CA SER A 86 5.25 -6.34 11.45
C SER A 86 4.44 -7.62 11.63
N GLY A 87 4.78 -8.64 10.86
CA GLY A 87 4.17 -9.95 10.96
C GLY A 87 5.07 -10.92 11.73
N PRO A 88 4.67 -12.19 11.76
CA PRO A 88 5.49 -13.20 12.44
C PRO A 88 6.86 -13.34 11.79
N VAL A 89 7.85 -13.64 12.62
CA VAL A 89 9.23 -13.85 12.17
C VAL A 89 9.44 -15.34 11.97
N MET A 90 9.92 -15.73 10.80
CA MET A 90 10.28 -17.10 10.51
C MET A 90 11.75 -17.30 10.87
N LYS A 91 12.00 -18.21 11.79
CA LYS A 91 13.37 -18.53 12.19
C LYS A 91 13.93 -19.60 11.28
N ARG A 92 15.13 -19.37 10.78
CA ARG A 92 15.87 -20.32 9.99
C ARG A 92 17.26 -20.44 10.59
N TYR A 93 17.90 -21.56 10.39
CA TYR A 93 19.23 -21.80 10.93
C TYR A 93 20.22 -22.00 9.80
N ARG A 94 21.34 -21.32 9.90
CA ARG A 94 22.44 -21.48 8.94
C ARG A 94 23.54 -22.25 9.64
N PRO A 95 23.94 -23.42 9.11
CA PRO A 95 25.05 -24.16 9.70
C PRO A 95 26.36 -23.38 9.50
N ARG A 96 27.17 -23.39 10.54
CA ARG A 96 28.49 -22.80 10.53
C ARG A 96 29.52 -23.85 10.89
N ALA A 97 30.81 -23.51 10.72
CA ALA A 97 31.90 -24.37 11.09
C ALA A 97 31.80 -24.83 12.54
N GLN A 98 32.27 -26.05 12.86
CA GLN A 98 32.27 -26.63 14.20
C GLN A 98 30.86 -26.94 14.74
N GLY A 99 29.92 -27.21 13.86
CA GLY A 99 28.60 -27.66 14.27
C GLY A 99 27.71 -26.56 14.89
N ARG A 100 28.12 -25.32 14.81
CA ARG A 100 27.32 -24.22 15.29
C ARG A 100 26.28 -23.84 14.25
N ALA A 101 25.07 -23.54 14.73
CA ALA A 101 24.01 -23.03 13.89
C ALA A 101 23.66 -21.61 14.32
N PHE A 102 23.69 -20.70 13.37
CA PHE A 102 23.26 -19.32 13.61
C PHE A 102 21.82 -19.16 13.16
N SER A 103 21.02 -18.51 14.01
CA SER A 103 19.65 -18.26 13.67
C SER A 103 19.56 -17.10 12.67
N ILE A 104 18.76 -17.28 11.64
CA ILE A 104 18.43 -16.25 10.67
C ILE A 104 16.95 -15.93 10.86
N LYS A 105 16.66 -14.66 11.08
CA LYS A 105 15.28 -14.21 11.24
C LYS A 105 14.80 -13.69 9.90
N LYS A 106 13.80 -14.35 9.34
CA LYS A 106 13.14 -13.88 8.13
C LYS A 106 11.87 -13.15 8.53
N GLN A 107 11.89 -11.86 8.38
CA GLN A 107 10.78 -11.02 8.78
C GLN A 107 9.69 -11.04 7.74
N THR A 108 8.45 -10.93 8.20
CA THR A 108 7.30 -10.73 7.34
C THR A 108 6.57 -9.47 7.77
N CYS A 109 5.74 -8.94 6.89
CA CYS A 109 4.94 -7.77 7.21
C CYS A 109 3.58 -7.89 6.56
N HIS A 110 2.65 -7.09 7.07
CA HIS A 110 1.31 -6.97 6.51
C HIS A 110 1.17 -5.58 5.94
N ILE A 111 0.88 -5.48 4.65
CA ILE A 111 0.75 -4.22 3.95
C ILE A 111 -0.72 -3.92 3.78
N SER A 112 -1.13 -2.70 4.09
CA SER A 112 -2.50 -2.25 3.88
C SER A 112 -2.48 -0.92 3.15
N ILE A 113 -3.28 -0.82 2.11
CA ILE A 113 -3.39 0.41 1.32
C ILE A 113 -4.87 0.75 1.18
N SER A 114 -5.19 1.99 1.48
CA SER A 114 -6.53 2.53 1.37
C SER A 114 -6.54 3.58 0.27
N VAL A 115 -7.50 3.47 -0.63
CA VAL A 115 -7.68 4.44 -1.71
C VAL A 115 -9.07 5.06 -1.62
N GLU A 116 -9.17 6.30 -2.04
CA GLU A 116 -10.43 7.02 -2.06
C GLU A 116 -10.48 7.92 -3.28
N SER A 117 -11.66 8.40 -3.62
CA SER A 117 -11.80 9.36 -4.70
C SER A 117 -11.09 10.66 -4.32
N ALA A 118 -10.34 11.20 -5.26
CA ALA A 118 -9.76 12.51 -5.06
C ALA A 118 -10.88 13.50 -4.75
N PRO A 119 -10.67 14.42 -3.80
CA PRO A 119 -11.64 15.47 -3.60
C PRO A 119 -11.81 16.20 -4.93
N THR A 120 -13.05 16.31 -5.36
CA THR A 120 -13.36 17.00 -6.58
C THR A 120 -12.75 18.37 -6.47
N GLN A 121 -11.77 18.65 -7.31
CA GLN A 121 -11.26 20.00 -7.41
C GLN A 121 -12.42 20.84 -7.82
N THR A 122 -13.01 21.45 -6.85
CA THR A 122 -14.24 22.18 -7.12
C THR A 122 -13.94 23.32 -8.04
N ASN A 123 -14.87 23.57 -8.87
CA ASN A 123 -14.81 24.69 -9.78
C ASN A 123 -14.52 26.00 -9.07
N ALA A 124 -14.78 26.06 -7.77
CA ALA A 124 -14.46 27.20 -6.96
C ALA A 124 -12.99 27.58 -6.99
N GLU A 125 -12.12 26.59 -7.08
CA GLU A 125 -10.68 26.84 -7.18
C GLU A 125 -10.29 27.35 -8.55
N VAL A 126 -11.02 26.94 -9.55
CA VAL A 126 -10.75 27.33 -10.93
C VAL A 126 -11.32 28.70 -11.26
N GLN A 127 -12.35 29.07 -10.58
CA GLN A 127 -13.08 30.33 -10.86
C GLN A 127 -12.44 31.56 -10.24
N ASN A 128 -11.48 31.41 -9.44
CA ASN A 128 -10.85 32.56 -8.78
C ASN A 128 -9.71 33.15 -9.58
#